data_060c411fb143fc641b7898fcb98868c3
#
_entry.id   060c411fb143fc641b7898fcb98868c3
#
_cell.length_a   1.000
_cell.length_b   1.000
_cell.length_c   1.000
_cell.angle_alpha   90.00
_cell.angle_beta   90.00
_cell.angle_gamma   90.00
#
_symmetry.space_group_name_H-M   'P 1'
#
loop_
_entity.id
_entity.type
_entity.pdbx_description
1 polymer ?
#
loop_
_entity_poly.entity_id
_entity_poly.type
_entity_poly.pdbx_seq_one_letter_code
_entity_poly.pdbx_strand_id
1 'polypeptide(L)'
;MKKKLILTISIIIIVVLIGGIILSKKPKENTTDGQDIKYTASIKELDLTEQMKTELNKMSHNNSLYYDITGSNSKNYYGVIYEEPDSGLANYIGVFSYDKTSKKLEITKHNFNSSIIGYTSYNNNYYYIALKDNQDSGYDYQLIKNNHELTKAETIKSGYNYLVTNMPVLINNSAYFYCQDKIDKNSNLEDQICNLYSLKDNKEITVNNYQTSKKYLTKTWNISVKNNNIYLDLIKDDTSSIYEKNMDNTQSNSLFTTKNIFSYIKLNDALVLTTLDEKESSTLQVVKNNQSILTKDYAGVINIYKVSSTKVLIESNNKYEIYNLENNKVQEITFNEDISGYKIRFLENNVLLITNDLDSKIIEITD
;
A
#
# COMPACT_ATOMS: atom_id res chain seq x y z
N MET A 1 4.26 65.63 20.17
CA MET A 1 3.67 64.32 20.50
C MET A 1 2.45 63.93 19.62
N LYS A 2 1.46 64.80 19.38
CA LYS A 2 0.25 64.48 18.62
C LYS A 2 0.49 64.01 17.16
N LYS A 3 1.46 64.58 16.42
CA LYS A 3 1.77 64.18 15.03
C LYS A 3 2.34 62.75 14.91
N LYS A 4 3.17 62.29 15.87
CA LYS A 4 3.71 60.91 15.85
C LYS A 4 2.61 59.88 16.17
N LEU A 5 1.69 60.20 17.04
CA LEU A 5 0.58 59.30 17.36
C LEU A 5 -0.37 59.07 16.17
N ILE A 6 -0.68 60.16 15.44
CA ILE A 6 -1.54 60.05 14.23
C ILE A 6 -0.87 59.22 13.15
N LEU A 7 0.45 59.37 12.94
CA LEU A 7 1.18 58.58 11.94
C LEU A 7 1.20 57.07 12.33
N THR A 8 1.38 56.75 13.61
CA THR A 8 1.40 55.36 14.09
C THR A 8 0.02 54.70 13.94
N ILE A 9 -1.06 55.43 14.27
CA ILE A 9 -2.43 54.92 14.09
C ILE A 9 -2.76 54.71 12.61
N SER A 10 -2.35 55.59 11.71
CA SER A 10 -2.55 55.45 10.27
C SER A 10 -1.83 54.23 9.71
N ILE A 11 -0.60 53.94 10.15
CA ILE A 11 0.16 52.75 9.73
C ILE A 11 -0.55 51.47 10.20
N ILE A 12 -1.04 51.42 11.44
CA ILE A 12 -1.76 50.27 12.00
C ILE A 12 -3.04 49.99 11.20
N ILE A 13 -3.80 51.05 10.86
CA ILE A 13 -5.03 50.91 10.06
C ILE A 13 -4.71 50.37 8.65
N ILE A 14 -3.63 50.84 8.00
CA ILE A 14 -3.21 50.33 6.68
C ILE A 14 -2.77 48.87 6.75
N VAL A 15 -2.04 48.48 7.80
CA VAL A 15 -1.63 47.07 7.99
C VAL A 15 -2.84 46.17 8.25
N VAL A 16 -3.83 46.62 9.01
CA VAL A 16 -5.07 45.84 9.25
C VAL A 16 -5.92 45.75 7.97
N LEU A 17 -6.00 46.82 7.19
CA LEU A 17 -6.73 46.79 5.90
C LEU A 17 -6.04 45.90 4.87
N ILE A 18 -4.73 45.93 4.76
CA ILE A 18 -3.96 45.05 3.87
C ILE A 18 -4.04 43.61 4.36
N GLY A 19 -3.89 43.35 5.66
CA GLY A 19 -4.07 42.02 6.26
C GLY A 19 -5.48 41.48 6.07
N GLY A 20 -6.51 42.31 6.23
CA GLY A 20 -7.90 41.95 5.99
C GLY A 20 -8.19 41.63 4.52
N ILE A 21 -7.57 42.31 3.56
CA ILE A 21 -7.69 42.04 2.12
C ILE A 21 -6.97 40.74 1.75
N ILE A 22 -5.85 40.44 2.40
CA ILE A 22 -5.13 39.17 2.16
C ILE A 22 -5.90 37.97 2.75
N LEU A 23 -6.53 38.13 3.91
CA LEU A 23 -7.36 37.09 4.57
C LEU A 23 -8.73 36.91 3.92
N SER A 24 -9.24 37.91 3.19
CA SER A 24 -10.54 37.84 2.50
C SER A 24 -10.47 37.29 1.08
N LYS A 25 -9.29 37.10 0.50
CA LYS A 25 -9.13 36.36 -0.74
C LYS A 25 -9.22 34.86 -0.41
N LYS A 26 -10.44 34.32 -0.27
CA LYS A 26 -10.68 32.90 -0.55
C LYS A 26 -9.98 32.61 -1.88
N PRO A 27 -9.19 31.54 -2.01
CA PRO A 27 -8.72 31.13 -3.32
C PRO A 27 -9.95 31.06 -4.22
N LYS A 28 -9.95 31.82 -5.30
CA LYS A 28 -10.94 31.60 -6.36
C LYS A 28 -10.80 30.13 -6.72
N GLU A 29 -11.85 29.38 -6.51
CA GLU A 29 -12.02 28.14 -7.24
C GLU A 29 -11.80 28.50 -8.71
N ASN A 30 -10.67 28.09 -9.24
CA ASN A 30 -10.50 28.02 -10.67
C ASN A 30 -11.42 26.88 -11.14
N THR A 31 -12.69 27.18 -11.31
CA THR A 31 -13.59 26.41 -12.14
C THR A 31 -13.06 26.54 -13.57
N THR A 32 -12.04 25.78 -13.91
CA THR A 32 -11.90 25.33 -15.28
C THR A 32 -13.16 24.50 -15.52
N ASP A 33 -14.01 24.97 -16.42
CA ASP A 33 -15.12 24.22 -17.02
C ASP A 33 -14.55 22.99 -17.76
N GLY A 34 -13.96 22.07 -16.99
CA GLY A 34 -13.67 20.72 -17.47
C GLY A 34 -14.99 19.97 -17.44
N GLN A 35 -15.39 19.44 -18.57
CA GLN A 35 -16.48 18.47 -18.66
C GLN A 35 -16.35 17.50 -17.49
N ASP A 36 -17.44 17.26 -16.74
CA ASP A 36 -17.45 16.27 -15.68
C ASP A 36 -17.19 14.92 -16.34
N ILE A 37 -15.98 14.40 -16.12
CA ILE A 37 -15.59 13.09 -16.61
C ILE A 37 -16.42 12.09 -15.80
N LYS A 38 -17.25 11.32 -16.48
CA LYS A 38 -18.04 10.28 -15.85
C LYS A 38 -17.23 8.98 -15.85
N TYR A 39 -16.70 8.62 -14.71
CA TYR A 39 -16.02 7.33 -14.56
C TYR A 39 -17.02 6.19 -14.65
N THR A 40 -16.65 5.17 -15.40
CA THR A 40 -17.35 3.90 -15.45
C THR A 40 -16.44 2.79 -14.96
N ALA A 41 -17.02 1.84 -14.24
CA ALA A 41 -16.33 0.68 -13.76
C ALA A 41 -17.06 -0.56 -14.25
N SER A 42 -16.31 -1.52 -14.77
CA SER A 42 -16.81 -2.84 -15.14
C SER A 42 -16.12 -3.90 -14.29
N ILE A 43 -16.91 -4.76 -13.69
CA ILE A 43 -16.43 -5.93 -12.96
C ILE A 43 -16.46 -7.12 -13.91
N LYS A 44 -15.36 -7.83 -14.02
CA LYS A 44 -15.20 -9.02 -14.84
C LYS A 44 -14.59 -10.14 -14.01
N GLU A 45 -15.09 -11.34 -14.19
CA GLU A 45 -14.42 -12.52 -13.65
C GLU A 45 -13.07 -12.74 -14.34
N LEU A 46 -12.09 -13.20 -13.56
CA LEU A 46 -10.84 -13.67 -14.14
C LEU A 46 -11.07 -15.05 -14.73
N ASP A 47 -10.61 -15.26 -15.98
CA ASP A 47 -10.61 -16.60 -16.61
C ASP A 47 -9.89 -17.65 -15.74
N LEU A 48 -8.98 -17.20 -14.89
CA LEU A 48 -8.29 -18.02 -13.90
C LEU A 48 -9.26 -18.64 -12.88
N THR A 49 -10.31 -17.93 -12.46
CA THR A 49 -11.19 -18.34 -11.35
C THR A 49 -11.82 -19.71 -11.58
N GLU A 50 -12.40 -19.95 -12.75
CA GLU A 50 -13.05 -21.22 -13.07
C GLU A 50 -12.05 -22.38 -13.22
N GLN A 51 -10.87 -22.11 -13.81
CA GLN A 51 -9.81 -23.10 -13.89
C GLN A 51 -9.29 -23.47 -12.51
N MET A 52 -9.11 -22.47 -11.65
CA MET A 52 -8.64 -22.68 -10.27
C MET A 52 -9.65 -23.51 -9.47
N LYS A 53 -10.95 -23.16 -9.50
CA LYS A 53 -12.01 -23.94 -8.86
C LYS A 53 -11.97 -25.41 -9.28
N THR A 54 -11.80 -25.66 -10.58
CA THR A 54 -11.70 -27.00 -11.13
C THR A 54 -10.48 -27.77 -10.58
N GLU A 55 -9.31 -27.13 -10.56
CA GLU A 55 -8.08 -27.78 -10.08
C GLU A 55 -8.09 -27.97 -8.56
N LEU A 56 -8.58 -26.99 -7.79
CA LEU A 56 -8.73 -27.13 -6.33
C LEU A 56 -9.65 -28.30 -5.97
N ASN A 57 -10.78 -28.47 -6.66
CA ASN A 57 -11.69 -29.61 -6.45
C ASN A 57 -11.01 -30.97 -6.72
N LYS A 58 -10.10 -31.04 -7.71
CA LYS A 58 -9.30 -32.26 -7.96
C LYS A 58 -8.24 -32.51 -6.88
N MET A 59 -7.73 -31.46 -6.28
CA MET A 59 -6.69 -31.52 -5.23
C MET A 59 -7.26 -31.82 -3.85
N SER A 60 -8.46 -31.35 -3.58
CA SER A 60 -9.14 -31.48 -2.29
C SER A 60 -9.56 -32.92 -2.07
N HIS A 61 -9.13 -33.49 -0.94
CA HIS A 61 -9.59 -34.82 -0.52
C HIS A 61 -10.60 -34.73 0.64
N ASN A 62 -10.45 -33.79 1.56
CA ASN A 62 -11.34 -33.62 2.71
C ASN A 62 -11.37 -32.18 3.25
N ASN A 63 -10.48 -31.30 2.81
CA ASN A 63 -10.35 -29.92 3.31
C ASN A 63 -10.72 -28.92 2.22
N SER A 64 -11.29 -27.80 2.60
CA SER A 64 -11.48 -26.67 1.68
C SER A 64 -10.14 -26.09 1.31
N LEU A 65 -9.88 -25.97 0.00
CA LEU A 65 -8.69 -25.34 -0.54
C LEU A 65 -9.04 -23.95 -1.05
N TYR A 66 -8.15 -23.03 -0.78
CA TYR A 66 -8.23 -21.64 -1.16
C TYR A 66 -7.01 -21.21 -1.98
N TYR A 67 -7.11 -20.09 -2.66
CA TYR A 67 -5.99 -19.50 -3.35
C TYR A 67 -5.94 -17.99 -3.15
N ASP A 68 -4.75 -17.40 -3.27
CA ASP A 68 -4.57 -15.95 -3.28
C ASP A 68 -3.61 -15.56 -4.40
N ILE A 69 -3.98 -14.53 -5.17
CA ILE A 69 -3.11 -13.93 -6.18
C ILE A 69 -2.20 -12.93 -5.46
N THR A 70 -0.94 -13.25 -5.32
CA THR A 70 0.03 -12.46 -4.54
C THR A 70 0.91 -11.57 -5.39
N GLY A 71 0.98 -11.82 -6.71
CA GLY A 71 1.83 -11.09 -7.63
C GLY A 71 1.32 -11.09 -9.06
N SER A 72 1.77 -10.12 -9.85
CA SER A 72 1.42 -10.00 -11.27
C SER A 72 2.55 -9.31 -12.04
N ASN A 73 2.75 -9.73 -13.28
CA ASN A 73 3.55 -9.00 -14.26
C ASN A 73 2.77 -8.90 -15.60
N SER A 74 3.39 -8.39 -16.65
CA SER A 74 2.74 -8.23 -17.95
C SER A 74 2.23 -9.56 -18.57
N LYS A 75 2.81 -10.71 -18.19
CA LYS A 75 2.49 -12.02 -18.75
C LYS A 75 1.65 -12.88 -17.83
N ASN A 76 1.91 -12.86 -16.52
CA ASN A 76 1.36 -13.82 -15.59
C ASN A 76 0.74 -13.20 -14.36
N TYR A 77 -0.24 -13.92 -13.79
CA TYR A 77 -0.57 -13.85 -12.38
C TYR A 77 0.19 -14.95 -11.64
N TYR A 78 0.59 -14.66 -10.41
CA TYR A 78 1.24 -15.60 -9.50
C TYR A 78 0.47 -15.67 -8.19
N GLY A 79 0.46 -16.83 -7.59
CA GLY A 79 -0.22 -16.96 -6.31
C GLY A 79 0.10 -18.27 -5.58
N VAL A 80 -0.59 -18.42 -4.48
CA VAL A 80 -0.42 -19.51 -3.52
C VAL A 80 -1.72 -20.29 -3.36
N ILE A 81 -1.62 -21.56 -3.01
CA ILE A 81 -2.74 -22.44 -2.67
C ILE A 81 -2.53 -22.88 -1.23
N TYR A 82 -3.58 -22.79 -0.44
CA TYR A 82 -3.51 -23.09 0.99
C TYR A 82 -4.79 -23.75 1.51
N GLU A 83 -4.65 -24.45 2.63
CA GLU A 83 -5.72 -24.90 3.47
C GLU A 83 -5.91 -23.90 4.62
N GLU A 84 -7.13 -23.49 4.90
CA GLU A 84 -7.43 -22.67 6.05
C GLU A 84 -7.45 -23.58 7.29
N PRO A 85 -6.63 -23.34 8.29
CA PRO A 85 -6.63 -24.15 9.50
C PRO A 85 -7.78 -23.74 10.42
N ASP A 86 -8.25 -24.67 11.24
CA ASP A 86 -9.19 -24.38 12.32
C ASP A 86 -8.61 -23.36 13.34
N SER A 87 -7.29 -23.31 13.44
CA SER A 87 -6.55 -22.33 14.26
C SER A 87 -5.10 -22.21 13.79
N GLY A 88 -4.52 -21.02 13.89
CA GLY A 88 -3.10 -20.76 13.56
C GLY A 88 -2.86 -20.26 12.14
N LEU A 89 -1.66 -20.49 11.61
CA LEU A 89 -1.26 -20.06 10.28
C LEU A 89 -1.77 -21.05 9.22
N ALA A 90 -2.14 -20.53 8.05
CA ALA A 90 -2.57 -21.33 6.91
C ALA A 90 -1.48 -22.33 6.47
N ASN A 91 -1.91 -23.54 6.08
CA ASN A 91 -1.02 -24.55 5.54
C ASN A 91 -0.90 -24.39 4.03
N TYR A 92 0.25 -23.96 3.54
CA TYR A 92 0.49 -23.69 2.13
C TYR A 92 0.95 -24.97 1.42
N ILE A 93 0.17 -25.42 0.45
CA ILE A 93 0.32 -26.72 -0.23
C ILE A 93 0.71 -26.60 -1.69
N GLY A 94 0.85 -25.40 -2.22
CA GLY A 94 1.26 -25.19 -3.60
C GLY A 94 1.33 -23.73 -3.97
N VAL A 95 1.84 -23.54 -5.18
CA VAL A 95 1.88 -22.24 -5.85
C VAL A 95 1.34 -22.40 -7.27
N PHE A 96 0.94 -21.29 -7.87
CA PHE A 96 0.50 -21.29 -9.25
C PHE A 96 1.03 -20.13 -10.05
N SER A 97 1.07 -20.31 -11.35
CA SER A 97 1.20 -19.25 -12.34
C SER A 97 0.10 -19.38 -13.39
N TYR A 98 -0.42 -18.25 -13.85
CA TYR A 98 -1.43 -18.19 -14.88
C TYR A 98 -0.97 -17.24 -15.99
N ASP A 99 -0.75 -17.77 -17.19
CA ASP A 99 -0.36 -16.97 -18.35
C ASP A 99 -1.59 -16.25 -18.93
N LYS A 100 -1.53 -14.92 -18.91
CA LYS A 100 -2.64 -14.03 -19.31
C LYS A 100 -2.97 -14.14 -20.81
N THR A 101 -1.99 -14.53 -21.63
CA THR A 101 -2.13 -14.61 -23.09
C THR A 101 -2.63 -15.96 -23.52
N SER A 102 -1.96 -17.03 -23.11
CA SER A 102 -2.34 -18.40 -23.47
C SER A 102 -3.47 -18.95 -22.60
N LYS A 103 -3.86 -18.22 -21.54
CA LYS A 103 -4.88 -18.64 -20.58
C LYS A 103 -4.56 -19.97 -19.89
N LYS A 104 -3.28 -20.28 -19.74
CA LYS A 104 -2.82 -21.54 -19.17
C LYS A 104 -2.51 -21.38 -17.69
N LEU A 105 -3.16 -22.22 -16.87
CA LEU A 105 -2.87 -22.37 -15.45
C LEU A 105 -1.83 -23.47 -15.25
N GLU A 106 -0.78 -23.18 -14.49
CA GLU A 106 0.23 -24.13 -14.03
C GLU A 106 0.25 -24.14 -12.52
N ILE A 107 0.11 -25.32 -11.92
CA ILE A 107 0.14 -25.51 -10.46
C ILE A 107 1.33 -26.39 -10.12
N THR A 108 2.15 -25.94 -9.18
CA THR A 108 3.23 -26.73 -8.57
C THR A 108 2.87 -27.04 -7.14
N LYS A 109 2.61 -28.33 -6.87
CA LYS A 109 2.35 -28.80 -5.51
C LYS A 109 3.64 -28.83 -4.70
N HIS A 110 3.63 -28.23 -3.53
CA HIS A 110 4.76 -28.20 -2.62
C HIS A 110 4.27 -27.92 -1.19
N ASN A 111 4.69 -28.75 -0.24
CA ASN A 111 4.42 -28.50 1.15
C ASN A 111 5.51 -27.60 1.72
N PHE A 112 5.16 -26.36 2.02
CA PHE A 112 6.11 -25.35 2.49
C PHE A 112 6.48 -25.48 3.98
N ASN A 113 5.72 -26.21 4.76
CA ASN A 113 5.87 -26.27 6.23
C ASN A 113 5.95 -24.89 6.91
N SER A 114 5.39 -23.88 6.28
CA SER A 114 5.41 -22.47 6.71
C SER A 114 4.34 -21.71 5.95
N SER A 115 3.88 -20.60 6.51
CA SER A 115 3.04 -19.66 5.76
C SER A 115 3.87 -18.93 4.70
N ILE A 116 3.28 -18.72 3.55
CA ILE A 116 3.93 -18.07 2.40
C ILE A 116 3.25 -16.75 2.12
N ILE A 117 4.02 -15.68 2.05
CA ILE A 117 3.52 -14.38 1.63
C ILE A 117 4.36 -13.79 0.50
N GLY A 118 3.75 -12.94 -0.32
CA GLY A 118 4.43 -12.20 -1.37
C GLY A 118 5.08 -13.10 -2.43
N TYR A 119 4.46 -14.23 -2.80
CA TYR A 119 4.98 -15.09 -3.87
C TYR A 119 4.95 -14.36 -5.21
N THR A 120 6.09 -14.36 -5.91
CA THR A 120 6.23 -13.75 -7.23
C THR A 120 7.33 -14.42 -8.03
N SER A 121 7.42 -14.09 -9.32
CA SER A 121 8.49 -14.54 -10.21
C SER A 121 9.29 -13.36 -10.77
N TYR A 122 10.59 -13.50 -10.79
CA TYR A 122 11.51 -12.55 -11.41
C TYR A 122 12.70 -13.30 -12.03
N ASN A 123 13.01 -13.04 -13.31
CA ASN A 123 14.12 -13.68 -14.04
C ASN A 123 14.15 -15.21 -13.91
N ASN A 124 13.03 -15.89 -14.17
CA ASN A 124 12.87 -17.34 -14.08
C ASN A 124 13.15 -17.94 -12.68
N ASN A 125 13.16 -17.14 -11.65
CA ASN A 125 13.20 -17.62 -10.27
C ASN A 125 11.92 -17.20 -9.56
N TYR A 126 11.51 -18.02 -8.61
CA TYR A 126 10.43 -17.69 -7.68
C TYR A 126 11.01 -17.11 -6.41
N TYR A 127 10.30 -16.15 -5.87
CA TYR A 127 10.63 -15.49 -4.62
C TYR A 127 9.42 -15.46 -3.72
N TYR A 128 9.63 -15.67 -2.44
CA TYR A 128 8.58 -15.61 -1.43
C TYR A 128 9.19 -15.43 -0.04
N ILE A 129 8.35 -15.03 0.90
CA ILE A 129 8.70 -15.00 2.31
C ILE A 129 8.00 -16.17 2.98
N ALA A 130 8.79 -17.03 3.63
CA ALA A 130 8.31 -18.06 4.51
C ALA A 130 8.24 -17.51 5.93
N LEU A 131 7.08 -17.65 6.58
CA LEU A 131 6.84 -17.24 7.96
C LEU A 131 6.67 -18.47 8.85
N LYS A 132 7.23 -18.41 10.03
CA LYS A 132 6.98 -19.38 11.12
C LYS A 132 6.65 -18.63 12.39
N ASP A 133 5.67 -19.15 13.12
CA ASP A 133 5.36 -18.64 14.45
C ASP A 133 6.58 -18.83 15.36
N ASN A 134 6.89 -17.78 16.10
CA ASN A 134 7.89 -17.82 17.14
C ASN A 134 7.21 -18.06 18.49
N GLN A 135 7.75 -18.98 19.31
CA GLN A 135 7.19 -19.32 20.62
C GLN A 135 7.14 -18.12 21.58
N ASP A 136 8.00 -17.11 21.36
CA ASP A 136 8.12 -15.93 22.21
C ASP A 136 7.25 -14.73 21.77
N SER A 137 6.29 -14.95 20.88
CA SER A 137 5.47 -13.95 20.17
C SER A 137 6.15 -13.31 18.96
N GLY A 138 5.42 -13.25 17.83
CA GLY A 138 5.94 -12.72 16.56
C GLY A 138 6.25 -13.82 15.54
N TYR A 139 7.06 -13.49 14.55
CA TYR A 139 7.35 -14.38 13.42
C TYR A 139 8.84 -14.41 13.12
N ASP A 140 9.36 -15.62 12.89
CA ASP A 140 10.59 -15.79 12.13
C ASP A 140 10.26 -15.74 10.64
N TYR A 141 11.03 -15.00 9.86
CA TYR A 141 10.85 -14.93 8.43
C TYR A 141 12.11 -15.31 7.66
N GLN A 142 11.91 -15.86 6.48
CA GLN A 142 12.97 -16.13 5.52
C GLN A 142 12.53 -15.63 4.14
N LEU A 143 13.31 -14.75 3.52
CA LEU A 143 13.21 -14.44 2.11
C LEU A 143 13.92 -15.55 1.33
N ILE A 144 13.15 -16.26 0.52
CA ILE A 144 13.62 -17.42 -0.22
C ILE A 144 13.53 -17.14 -1.72
N LYS A 145 14.62 -17.50 -2.42
CA LYS A 145 14.66 -17.65 -3.86
C LYS A 145 14.63 -19.13 -4.20
N ASN A 146 13.86 -19.50 -5.20
CA ASN A 146 13.76 -20.90 -5.65
C ASN A 146 13.79 -20.95 -7.19
N ASN A 147 14.18 -22.11 -7.74
CA ASN A 147 14.02 -22.37 -9.15
C ASN A 147 12.54 -22.58 -9.50
N HIS A 148 12.23 -22.67 -10.80
CA HIS A 148 10.87 -22.83 -11.29
C HIS A 148 10.18 -24.13 -10.81
N GLU A 149 10.96 -25.16 -10.50
CA GLU A 149 10.47 -26.47 -10.05
C GLU A 149 10.34 -26.57 -8.52
N LEU A 150 10.63 -25.50 -7.79
CA LEU A 150 10.68 -25.44 -6.31
C LEU A 150 11.60 -26.49 -5.66
N THR A 151 12.65 -26.91 -6.37
CA THR A 151 13.57 -27.96 -5.90
C THR A 151 14.90 -27.42 -5.38
N LYS A 152 15.19 -26.13 -5.57
CA LYS A 152 16.46 -25.50 -5.21
C LYS A 152 16.22 -24.20 -4.43
N ALA A 153 15.75 -24.34 -3.19
CA ALA A 153 15.55 -23.21 -2.32
C ALA A 153 16.88 -22.64 -1.80
N GLU A 154 17.04 -21.34 -1.92
CA GLU A 154 18.13 -20.55 -1.37
C GLU A 154 17.56 -19.50 -0.43
N THR A 155 17.95 -19.52 0.83
CA THR A 155 17.59 -18.45 1.78
C THR A 155 18.48 -17.24 1.52
N ILE A 156 17.87 -16.17 1.02
CA ILE A 156 18.55 -14.90 0.76
C ILE A 156 18.75 -14.15 2.08
N LYS A 157 17.71 -14.08 2.89
CA LYS A 157 17.66 -13.37 4.17
C LYS A 157 16.81 -14.12 5.16
N SER A 158 17.16 -13.99 6.44
CA SER A 158 16.33 -14.42 7.56
C SER A 158 16.35 -13.37 8.66
N GLY A 159 15.30 -13.32 9.41
CA GLY A 159 15.16 -12.42 10.54
C GLY A 159 13.94 -12.78 11.36
N TYR A 160 13.65 -11.94 12.32
CA TYR A 160 12.50 -12.08 13.19
C TYR A 160 11.75 -10.75 13.28
N ASN A 161 10.48 -10.82 13.59
CA ASN A 161 9.63 -9.66 13.76
C ASN A 161 8.68 -9.90 14.94
N TYR A 162 8.84 -9.14 15.99
CA TYR A 162 7.99 -9.20 17.18
C TYR A 162 6.71 -8.37 17.05
N LEU A 163 6.70 -7.37 16.16
CA LEU A 163 5.51 -6.58 15.91
C LEU A 163 4.71 -7.19 14.77
N VAL A 164 3.58 -7.81 15.10
CA VAL A 164 2.65 -8.42 14.12
C VAL A 164 2.25 -7.44 13.02
N THR A 165 2.25 -6.14 13.32
CA THR A 165 1.95 -5.07 12.39
C THR A 165 3.02 -4.81 11.33
N ASN A 166 4.23 -5.38 11.49
CA ASN A 166 5.38 -5.15 10.61
C ASN A 166 5.70 -6.38 9.74
N MET A 167 4.69 -7.08 9.26
CA MET A 167 4.92 -8.20 8.34
C MET A 167 5.69 -7.77 7.10
N PRO A 168 6.60 -8.62 6.62
CA PRO A 168 7.26 -8.39 5.34
C PRO A 168 6.24 -8.28 4.21
N VAL A 169 6.51 -7.40 3.23
CA VAL A 169 5.61 -7.17 2.10
C VAL A 169 6.35 -7.19 0.77
N LEU A 170 5.70 -7.73 -0.26
CA LEU A 170 6.13 -7.61 -1.65
C LEU A 170 5.65 -6.27 -2.22
N ILE A 171 6.56 -5.50 -2.78
CA ILE A 171 6.27 -4.19 -3.36
C ILE A 171 6.42 -4.25 -4.88
N ASN A 172 5.36 -3.91 -5.61
CA ASN A 172 5.34 -3.80 -7.07
C ASN A 172 5.94 -5.03 -7.79
N ASN A 173 5.83 -6.23 -7.21
CA ASN A 173 6.41 -7.49 -7.73
C ASN A 173 7.93 -7.43 -8.01
N SER A 174 8.64 -6.49 -7.43
CA SER A 174 10.06 -6.24 -7.76
C SER A 174 10.97 -6.05 -6.55
N ALA A 175 10.42 -5.93 -5.36
CA ALA A 175 11.19 -5.78 -4.13
C ALA A 175 10.44 -6.29 -2.90
N TYR A 176 11.20 -6.74 -1.90
CA TYR A 176 10.66 -7.08 -0.59
C TYR A 176 11.10 -6.05 0.44
N PHE A 177 10.12 -5.54 1.17
CA PHE A 177 10.37 -4.74 2.35
C PHE A 177 10.12 -5.57 3.60
N TYR A 178 11.01 -5.47 4.55
CA TYR A 178 10.94 -6.18 5.81
C TYR A 178 11.65 -5.41 6.91
N CYS A 179 11.10 -5.50 8.11
CA CYS A 179 11.75 -4.98 9.30
C CYS A 179 12.21 -6.14 10.18
N GLN A 180 13.31 -5.93 10.87
CA GLN A 180 13.79 -6.75 11.95
C GLN A 180 13.65 -5.95 13.23
N ASP A 181 12.86 -6.46 14.17
CA ASP A 181 12.57 -5.78 15.44
C ASP A 181 13.21 -6.54 16.59
N LYS A 182 13.70 -5.81 17.57
CA LYS A 182 14.14 -6.36 18.85
C LYS A 182 13.37 -5.68 19.98
N ILE A 183 12.70 -6.49 20.78
CA ILE A 183 11.91 -6.01 21.92
C ILE A 183 12.56 -6.51 23.20
N ASP A 184 12.71 -5.66 24.19
CA ASP A 184 13.17 -6.03 25.50
C ASP A 184 12.13 -6.85 26.29
N LYS A 185 12.55 -7.43 27.44
CA LYS A 185 11.67 -8.22 28.31
C LYS A 185 10.48 -7.44 28.88
N ASN A 186 10.50 -6.12 28.80
CA ASN A 186 9.44 -5.23 29.27
C ASN A 186 8.52 -4.78 28.14
N SER A 187 8.62 -5.43 26.96
CA SER A 187 7.84 -5.12 25.76
C SER A 187 8.12 -3.73 25.16
N ASN A 188 9.30 -3.16 25.43
CA ASN A 188 9.75 -1.94 24.79
C ASN A 188 10.56 -2.28 23.54
N LEU A 189 10.35 -1.52 22.46
CA LEU A 189 11.13 -1.64 21.25
C LEU A 189 12.55 -1.11 21.50
N GLU A 190 13.55 -1.99 21.50
CA GLU A 190 14.96 -1.62 21.64
C GLU A 190 15.59 -1.21 20.32
N ASP A 191 15.21 -1.90 19.24
CA ASP A 191 15.80 -1.72 17.91
C ASP A 191 14.82 -2.11 16.81
N GLN A 192 14.84 -1.39 15.72
CA GLN A 192 14.13 -1.72 14.48
C GLN A 192 15.02 -1.36 13.30
N ILE A 193 15.33 -2.35 12.47
CA ILE A 193 16.06 -2.15 11.23
C ILE A 193 15.15 -2.59 10.08
N CYS A 194 14.84 -1.67 9.18
CA CYS A 194 13.99 -1.93 8.03
C CYS A 194 14.81 -1.86 6.75
N ASN A 195 14.66 -2.86 5.92
CA ASN A 195 15.42 -3.06 4.70
C ASN A 195 14.50 -3.25 3.49
N LEU A 196 14.99 -2.87 2.34
CA LEU A 196 14.41 -3.19 1.05
C LEU A 196 15.39 -4.07 0.27
N TYR A 197 14.92 -5.21 -0.20
CA TYR A 197 15.65 -6.09 -1.10
C TYR A 197 15.08 -5.97 -2.52
N SER A 198 15.88 -5.44 -3.44
CA SER A 198 15.52 -5.33 -4.87
C SER A 198 15.79 -6.65 -5.58
N LEU A 199 14.76 -7.22 -6.22
CA LEU A 199 14.90 -8.42 -7.06
C LEU A 199 15.68 -8.10 -8.34
N LYS A 200 15.57 -6.85 -8.84
CA LYS A 200 16.24 -6.42 -10.07
C LYS A 200 17.75 -6.38 -9.89
N ASP A 201 18.21 -5.79 -8.79
CA ASP A 201 19.62 -5.50 -8.58
C ASP A 201 20.28 -6.53 -7.69
N ASN A 202 19.51 -7.47 -7.13
CA ASN A 202 19.93 -8.44 -6.13
C ASN A 202 20.67 -7.76 -4.97
N LYS A 203 20.13 -6.63 -4.53
CA LYS A 203 20.75 -5.73 -3.56
C LYS A 203 19.79 -5.39 -2.42
N GLU A 204 20.33 -5.37 -1.23
CA GLU A 204 19.65 -4.88 -0.04
C GLU A 204 20.11 -3.47 0.31
N ILE A 205 19.17 -2.64 0.71
CA ILE A 205 19.46 -1.32 1.28
C ILE A 205 18.72 -1.17 2.61
N THR A 206 19.40 -0.61 3.60
CA THR A 206 18.75 -0.20 4.84
C THR A 206 17.97 1.08 4.60
N VAL A 207 16.68 1.01 4.84
CA VAL A 207 15.75 2.10 4.60
C VAL A 207 15.55 2.93 5.86
N ASN A 208 15.41 2.26 6.99
CA ASN A 208 15.30 2.90 8.30
C ASN A 208 16.06 2.10 9.35
N ASN A 209 16.68 2.80 10.29
CA ASN A 209 17.30 2.21 11.47
C ASN A 209 16.90 3.06 12.68
N TYR A 210 16.14 2.48 13.60
CA TYR A 210 15.60 3.15 14.76
C TYR A 210 16.67 3.78 15.65
N GLN A 211 17.78 3.10 15.87
CA GLN A 211 18.87 3.62 16.71
C GLN A 211 19.52 4.87 16.09
N THR A 212 19.74 4.87 14.78
CA THR A 212 20.38 6.00 14.09
C THR A 212 19.39 7.13 13.77
N SER A 213 18.12 6.82 13.52
CA SER A 213 17.07 7.80 13.26
C SER A 213 16.53 8.46 14.54
N LYS A 214 16.99 8.02 15.72
CA LYS A 214 16.62 8.56 17.03
C LYS A 214 15.10 8.62 17.24
N LYS A 215 14.41 7.48 17.10
CA LYS A 215 13.01 7.25 17.46
C LYS A 215 11.97 7.29 16.34
N TYR A 216 12.34 7.12 15.06
CA TYR A 216 11.36 6.92 14.01
C TYR A 216 11.06 5.45 13.83
N LEU A 217 9.79 5.07 13.91
CA LEU A 217 9.27 3.76 13.55
C LEU A 217 8.71 3.80 12.12
N THR A 218 8.80 2.68 11.42
CA THR A 218 8.27 2.54 10.06
C THR A 218 7.04 1.64 10.07
N LYS A 219 5.96 2.06 9.42
CA LYS A 219 4.81 1.20 9.15
C LYS A 219 5.03 0.44 7.84
N THR A 220 4.99 -0.88 7.89
CA THR A 220 5.28 -1.71 6.71
C THR A 220 4.17 -1.66 5.66
N TRP A 221 2.92 -1.48 6.07
CA TRP A 221 1.78 -1.42 5.15
C TRP A 221 1.68 -0.11 4.36
N ASN A 222 2.42 0.92 4.79
CA ASN A 222 2.43 2.24 4.17
C ASN A 222 3.71 2.48 3.38
N ILE A 223 4.19 1.48 2.66
CA ILE A 223 5.40 1.62 1.88
C ILE A 223 5.09 1.60 0.39
N SER A 224 5.76 2.43 -0.38
CA SER A 224 5.68 2.38 -1.83
C SER A 224 7.01 2.69 -2.48
N VAL A 225 7.22 2.15 -3.68
CA VAL A 225 8.43 2.39 -4.49
C VAL A 225 8.01 2.95 -5.83
N LYS A 226 8.67 4.02 -6.28
CA LYS A 226 8.47 4.62 -7.59
C LYS A 226 9.77 5.27 -8.08
N ASN A 227 10.17 5.00 -9.31
CA ASN A 227 11.32 5.65 -9.97
C ASN A 227 12.58 5.67 -9.10
N ASN A 228 12.97 4.52 -8.55
CA ASN A 228 14.13 4.39 -7.67
C ASN A 228 14.05 5.15 -6.33
N ASN A 229 12.87 5.63 -5.96
CA ASN A 229 12.62 6.24 -4.67
C ASN A 229 11.68 5.37 -3.83
N ILE A 230 11.97 5.30 -2.54
CA ILE A 230 11.12 4.68 -1.53
C ILE A 230 10.38 5.79 -0.79
N TYR A 231 9.11 5.57 -0.57
CA TYR A 231 8.25 6.43 0.23
C TYR A 231 7.92 5.70 1.52
N LEU A 232 8.16 6.35 2.64
CA LEU A 232 8.07 5.77 3.99
C LEU A 232 7.23 6.66 4.90
N ASP A 233 6.37 6.05 5.69
CA ASP A 233 5.73 6.71 6.84
C ASP A 233 6.58 6.45 8.09
N LEU A 234 7.24 7.48 8.56
CA LEU A 234 8.05 7.45 9.77
C LEU A 234 7.30 8.13 10.92
N ILE A 235 7.11 7.38 11.98
CA ILE A 235 6.38 7.85 13.17
C ILE A 235 7.37 8.25 14.24
N LYS A 236 7.15 9.44 14.79
CA LYS A 236 7.85 9.93 15.98
C LYS A 236 6.85 10.60 16.90
N ASP A 237 6.76 10.12 18.13
CA ASP A 237 5.73 10.52 19.07
C ASP A 237 4.33 10.38 18.40
N ASP A 238 3.47 11.38 18.44
CA ASP A 238 2.15 11.36 17.79
C ASP A 238 2.16 11.91 16.35
N THR A 239 3.35 12.08 15.78
CA THR A 239 3.51 12.71 14.46
C THR A 239 4.00 11.70 13.45
N SER A 240 3.31 11.60 12.34
CA SER A 240 3.72 10.84 11.15
C SER A 240 4.31 11.77 10.11
N SER A 241 5.39 11.35 9.49
CA SER A 241 6.03 12.07 8.40
C SER A 241 6.28 11.15 7.22
N ILE A 242 5.84 11.57 6.05
CA ILE A 242 6.12 10.85 4.82
C ILE A 242 7.46 11.33 4.26
N TYR A 243 8.39 10.40 4.14
CA TYR A 243 9.71 10.63 3.59
C TYR A 243 9.85 9.98 2.22
N GLU A 244 10.50 10.70 1.32
CA GLU A 244 11.06 10.14 0.10
C GLU A 244 12.55 9.86 0.33
N LYS A 245 12.97 8.64 0.04
CA LYS A 245 14.39 8.24 0.11
C LYS A 245 14.82 7.68 -1.23
N ASN A 246 15.90 8.23 -1.77
CA ASN A 246 16.49 7.69 -2.99
C ASN A 246 17.32 6.44 -2.67
N MET A 247 17.15 5.38 -3.49
CA MET A 247 17.81 4.09 -3.27
C MET A 247 19.31 4.09 -3.57
N ASP A 248 19.81 5.04 -4.38
CA ASP A 248 21.22 5.06 -4.76
C ASP A 248 22.09 5.90 -3.82
N ASN A 249 21.56 7.00 -3.29
CA ASN A 249 22.39 7.99 -2.57
C ASN A 249 21.97 8.22 -1.11
N THR A 250 21.00 7.48 -0.60
CA THR A 250 20.50 7.56 0.78
C THR A 250 19.97 8.94 1.22
N GLN A 251 19.88 9.92 0.32
CA GLN A 251 19.24 11.19 0.61
C GLN A 251 17.76 10.97 0.92
N SER A 252 17.29 11.60 1.97
CA SER A 252 15.88 11.54 2.37
C SER A 252 15.33 12.95 2.52
N ASN A 253 14.14 13.16 1.93
CA ASN A 253 13.42 14.42 2.01
C ASN A 253 12.08 14.18 2.69
N SER A 254 11.74 15.00 3.68
CA SER A 254 10.38 15.02 4.22
C SER A 254 9.45 15.67 3.21
N LEU A 255 8.42 14.93 2.81
CA LEU A 255 7.43 15.41 1.85
C LEU A 255 6.23 16.03 2.55
N PHE A 256 5.85 15.50 3.70
CA PHE A 256 4.71 16.01 4.46
C PHE A 256 4.73 15.46 5.87
N THR A 257 4.27 16.26 6.83
CA THR A 257 4.18 15.89 8.24
C THR A 257 2.82 16.28 8.78
N THR A 258 2.14 15.34 9.43
CA THR A 258 0.87 15.56 10.10
C THR A 258 0.69 14.53 11.22
N LYS A 259 -0.40 14.65 11.99
CA LYS A 259 -0.77 13.64 13.00
C LYS A 259 -1.59 12.52 12.36
N ASN A 260 -1.45 11.31 12.91
CA ASN A 260 -2.35 10.18 12.65
C ASN A 260 -2.55 9.82 11.17
N ILE A 261 -1.48 9.80 10.37
CA ILE A 261 -1.58 9.25 9.02
C ILE A 261 -2.03 7.79 9.13
N PHE A 262 -3.17 7.47 8.52
CA PHE A 262 -3.69 6.12 8.44
C PHE A 262 -3.13 5.39 7.23
N SER A 263 -3.25 5.97 6.04
CA SER A 263 -2.65 5.44 4.82
C SER A 263 -2.25 6.56 3.85
N TYR A 264 -1.42 6.24 2.85
CA TYR A 264 -1.11 7.17 1.77
C TYR A 264 -0.77 6.46 0.47
N ILE A 265 -0.91 7.19 -0.63
CA ILE A 265 -0.55 6.76 -1.98
C ILE A 265 0.27 7.86 -2.65
N LYS A 266 1.44 7.51 -3.19
CA LYS A 266 2.23 8.40 -4.03
C LYS A 266 1.73 8.33 -5.47
N LEU A 267 1.16 9.42 -5.95
CA LEU A 267 0.87 9.67 -7.36
C LEU A 267 2.09 10.30 -8.07
N ASN A 268 1.92 10.85 -9.27
CA ASN A 268 3.04 11.42 -10.02
C ASN A 268 3.77 12.50 -9.23
N ASP A 269 3.10 13.60 -8.93
CA ASP A 269 3.68 14.77 -8.27
C ASP A 269 2.92 15.17 -6.99
N ALA A 270 2.02 14.30 -6.51
CA ALA A 270 1.25 14.51 -5.29
C ALA A 270 1.27 13.28 -4.38
N LEU A 271 0.93 13.51 -3.13
CA LEU A 271 0.57 12.50 -2.14
C LEU A 271 -0.94 12.58 -1.90
N VAL A 272 -1.63 11.47 -1.96
CA VAL A 272 -2.98 11.31 -1.41
C VAL A 272 -2.84 10.58 -0.10
N LEU A 273 -3.31 11.16 0.97
CA LEU A 273 -3.21 10.57 2.31
C LEU A 273 -4.53 10.66 3.06
N THR A 274 -4.70 9.77 4.01
CA THR A 274 -5.80 9.77 4.95
C THR A 274 -5.28 9.91 6.36
N THR A 275 -5.96 10.71 7.14
CA THR A 275 -5.73 10.81 8.59
C THR A 275 -6.97 10.33 9.31
N LEU A 276 -6.80 9.77 10.51
CA LEU A 276 -7.88 9.29 11.35
C LEU A 276 -7.88 10.06 12.67
N ASP A 277 -9.02 10.59 13.07
CA ASP A 277 -9.18 11.25 14.36
C ASP A 277 -9.58 10.27 15.49
N GLU A 278 -9.65 10.75 16.71
CA GLU A 278 -10.05 9.96 17.89
C GLU A 278 -11.51 9.48 17.84
N LYS A 279 -12.33 10.02 16.95
CA LYS A 279 -13.74 9.66 16.74
C LYS A 279 -13.93 8.73 15.56
N GLU A 280 -12.83 8.20 15.03
CA GLU A 280 -12.82 7.36 13.84
C GLU A 280 -13.36 8.06 12.58
N SER A 281 -13.29 9.39 12.52
CA SER A 281 -13.57 10.15 11.30
C SER A 281 -12.29 10.33 10.49
N SER A 282 -12.39 10.19 9.19
CA SER A 282 -11.24 10.30 8.29
C SER A 282 -11.24 11.61 7.53
N THR A 283 -10.05 12.15 7.33
CA THR A 283 -9.83 13.27 6.42
C THR A 283 -8.93 12.82 5.28
N LEU A 284 -9.41 12.94 4.04
CA LEU A 284 -8.60 12.80 2.83
C LEU A 284 -7.89 14.11 2.56
N GLN A 285 -6.60 14.04 2.33
CA GLN A 285 -5.79 15.19 1.92
C GLN A 285 -5.00 14.84 0.65
N VAL A 286 -4.94 15.79 -0.27
CA VAL A 286 -4.04 15.72 -1.41
C VAL A 286 -2.99 16.80 -1.26
N VAL A 287 -1.73 16.39 -1.22
CA VAL A 287 -0.58 17.27 -0.95
C VAL A 287 0.31 17.30 -2.19
N LYS A 288 0.61 18.51 -2.66
CA LYS A 288 1.55 18.77 -3.75
C LYS A 288 2.49 19.90 -3.32
N ASN A 289 3.80 19.71 -3.47
CA ASN A 289 4.82 20.68 -3.05
C ASN A 289 4.65 21.14 -1.60
N ASN A 290 4.42 20.19 -0.69
CA ASN A 290 4.17 20.43 0.75
C ASN A 290 2.93 21.29 1.07
N GLN A 291 2.04 21.47 0.13
CA GLN A 291 0.79 22.21 0.32
C GLN A 291 -0.41 21.31 0.05
N SER A 292 -1.41 21.39 0.92
CA SER A 292 -2.69 20.70 0.68
C SER A 292 -3.44 21.42 -0.44
N ILE A 293 -3.72 20.72 -1.53
CA ILE A 293 -4.47 21.22 -2.69
C ILE A 293 -5.93 20.76 -2.68
N LEU A 294 -6.26 19.75 -1.87
CA LEU A 294 -7.60 19.26 -1.63
C LEU A 294 -7.69 18.71 -0.22
N THR A 295 -8.80 18.97 0.46
CA THR A 295 -9.14 18.37 1.76
C THR A 295 -10.62 18.02 1.74
N LYS A 296 -10.96 16.78 2.16
CA LYS A 296 -12.34 16.30 2.24
C LYS A 296 -12.52 15.41 3.46
N ASP A 297 -13.51 15.72 4.27
CA ASP A 297 -13.84 14.96 5.47
C ASP A 297 -14.87 13.88 5.20
N TYR A 298 -14.75 12.76 5.91
CA TYR A 298 -15.62 11.59 5.83
C TYR A 298 -16.04 11.15 7.23
N ALA A 299 -17.30 10.79 7.37
CA ALA A 299 -17.80 10.17 8.58
C ALA A 299 -17.40 8.67 8.57
N GLY A 300 -16.42 8.30 9.40
CA GLY A 300 -15.89 6.94 9.50
C GLY A 300 -14.57 6.72 8.77
N VAL A 301 -14.07 5.50 8.86
CA VAL A 301 -12.81 5.10 8.24
C VAL A 301 -12.97 5.01 6.72
N ILE A 302 -11.99 5.56 6.00
CA ILE A 302 -11.91 5.39 4.55
C ILE A 302 -10.66 4.59 4.17
N ASN A 303 -10.81 3.76 3.16
CA ASN A 303 -9.70 3.09 2.50
C ASN A 303 -9.39 3.78 1.18
N ILE A 304 -8.12 3.81 0.82
CA ILE A 304 -7.67 4.35 -0.46
C ILE A 304 -6.88 3.30 -1.22
N TYR A 305 -7.14 3.20 -2.51
CA TYR A 305 -6.49 2.22 -3.38
C TYR A 305 -5.94 2.91 -4.62
N LYS A 306 -4.70 2.62 -4.95
CA LYS A 306 -4.10 3.15 -6.18
C LYS A 306 -4.84 2.57 -7.40
N VAL A 307 -5.26 3.45 -8.32
CA VAL A 307 -5.85 3.07 -9.61
C VAL A 307 -4.85 3.27 -10.74
N SER A 308 -4.17 4.41 -10.73
CA SER A 308 -3.13 4.72 -11.72
C SER A 308 -2.07 5.66 -11.13
N SER A 309 -1.24 6.20 -11.97
CA SER A 309 -0.28 7.24 -11.56
C SER A 309 -0.94 8.57 -11.21
N THR A 310 -2.20 8.77 -11.57
CA THR A 310 -2.96 10.00 -11.36
C THR A 310 -4.30 9.81 -10.65
N LYS A 311 -4.73 8.56 -10.40
CA LYS A 311 -6.05 8.27 -9.85
C LYS A 311 -5.98 7.39 -8.62
N VAL A 312 -6.90 7.64 -7.68
CA VAL A 312 -7.10 6.87 -6.44
C VAL A 312 -8.58 6.55 -6.29
N LEU A 313 -8.91 5.28 -6.02
CA LEU A 313 -10.22 4.86 -5.56
C LEU A 313 -10.31 5.08 -4.05
N ILE A 314 -11.40 5.66 -3.60
CA ILE A 314 -11.72 5.92 -2.21
C ILE A 314 -12.96 5.09 -1.86
N GLU A 315 -12.86 4.28 -0.83
CA GLU A 315 -13.96 3.51 -0.28
C GLU A 315 -14.39 4.10 1.07
N SER A 316 -15.68 4.39 1.22
CA SER A 316 -16.28 4.92 2.45
C SER A 316 -17.69 4.36 2.64
N ASN A 317 -17.94 3.57 3.69
CA ASN A 317 -19.28 3.07 4.02
C ASN A 317 -20.02 2.45 2.82
N ASN A 318 -19.36 1.57 2.07
CA ASN A 318 -19.85 0.94 0.83
C ASN A 318 -20.16 1.92 -0.33
N LYS A 319 -19.66 3.14 -0.25
CA LYS A 319 -19.64 4.10 -1.35
C LYS A 319 -18.23 4.23 -1.89
N TYR A 320 -18.16 4.45 -3.18
CA TYR A 320 -16.89 4.53 -3.88
C TYR A 320 -16.79 5.84 -4.64
N GLU A 321 -15.61 6.45 -4.56
CA GLU A 321 -15.30 7.70 -5.25
C GLU A 321 -13.93 7.56 -5.94
N ILE A 322 -13.73 8.28 -7.04
CA ILE A 322 -12.44 8.43 -7.71
C ILE A 322 -11.94 9.84 -7.49
N TYR A 323 -10.74 9.95 -6.91
CA TYR A 323 -9.96 11.18 -7.00
C TYR A 323 -9.07 11.12 -8.24
N ASN A 324 -9.10 12.18 -9.05
CA ASN A 324 -8.20 12.34 -10.20
C ASN A 324 -7.35 13.59 -10.03
N LEU A 325 -6.02 13.40 -10.04
CA LEU A 325 -5.03 14.46 -9.90
C LEU A 325 -5.05 15.47 -11.06
N GLU A 326 -5.43 15.04 -12.26
CA GLU A 326 -5.40 15.89 -13.47
C GLU A 326 -6.43 17.01 -13.41
N ASN A 327 -7.61 16.75 -12.87
CA ASN A 327 -8.66 17.74 -12.70
C ASN A 327 -8.88 18.18 -11.24
N ASN A 328 -8.14 17.57 -10.30
CA ASN A 328 -8.22 17.80 -8.86
C ASN A 328 -9.65 17.67 -8.30
N LYS A 329 -10.42 16.70 -8.79
CA LYS A 329 -11.79 16.43 -8.37
C LYS A 329 -11.94 15.04 -7.76
N VAL A 330 -12.90 14.94 -6.83
CA VAL A 330 -13.43 13.67 -6.31
C VAL A 330 -14.81 13.46 -6.90
N GLN A 331 -15.06 12.32 -7.52
CA GLN A 331 -16.30 11.99 -8.19
C GLN A 331 -16.80 10.61 -7.77
N GLU A 332 -18.09 10.46 -7.59
CA GLU A 332 -18.70 9.18 -7.26
C GLU A 332 -18.57 8.20 -8.45
N ILE A 333 -18.29 6.94 -8.12
CA ILE A 333 -18.28 5.83 -9.07
C ILE A 333 -19.19 4.71 -8.55
N THR A 334 -19.94 4.13 -9.46
CA THR A 334 -20.81 2.99 -9.16
C THR A 334 -20.34 1.75 -9.89
N PHE A 335 -20.46 0.61 -9.24
CA PHE A 335 -20.19 -0.69 -9.82
C PHE A 335 -21.49 -1.37 -10.22
N ASN A 336 -21.41 -2.24 -11.22
CA ASN A 336 -22.56 -3.05 -11.68
C ASN A 336 -22.87 -4.22 -10.72
N GLU A 337 -22.01 -4.48 -9.76
CA GLU A 337 -22.17 -5.51 -8.71
C GLU A 337 -21.76 -4.94 -7.35
N ASP A 338 -22.28 -5.54 -6.29
CA ASP A 338 -21.82 -5.27 -4.92
C ASP A 338 -20.43 -5.91 -4.71
N ILE A 339 -19.48 -5.10 -4.30
CA ILE A 339 -18.11 -5.53 -3.97
C ILE A 339 -17.80 -5.43 -2.46
N SER A 340 -18.82 -5.24 -1.64
CA SER A 340 -18.65 -5.25 -0.18
C SER A 340 -18.08 -6.60 0.28
N GLY A 341 -17.09 -6.55 1.16
CA GLY A 341 -16.40 -7.75 1.64
C GLY A 341 -15.29 -8.29 0.74
N TYR A 342 -15.11 -7.73 -0.46
CA TYR A 342 -13.94 -8.04 -1.26
C TYR A 342 -12.70 -7.26 -0.78
N LYS A 343 -11.54 -7.91 -0.82
CA LYS A 343 -10.23 -7.26 -0.65
C LYS A 343 -9.83 -6.62 -1.96
N ILE A 344 -9.58 -5.32 -1.96
CA ILE A 344 -9.20 -4.56 -3.16
C ILE A 344 -7.68 -4.38 -3.19
N ARG A 345 -7.06 -4.65 -4.34
CA ARG A 345 -5.61 -4.47 -4.55
C ARG A 345 -5.34 -3.85 -5.92
N PHE A 346 -4.30 -3.05 -5.99
CA PHE A 346 -3.78 -2.58 -7.28
C PHE A 346 -3.20 -3.75 -8.09
N LEU A 347 -3.60 -3.88 -9.33
CA LEU A 347 -3.08 -4.89 -10.25
C LEU A 347 -2.19 -4.25 -11.31
N GLU A 348 -2.77 -3.34 -12.08
CA GLU A 348 -2.09 -2.54 -13.08
C GLU A 348 -2.87 -1.23 -13.33
N ASN A 349 -2.37 -0.32 -14.16
CA ASN A 349 -3.03 0.95 -14.40
C ASN A 349 -4.50 0.78 -14.82
N ASN A 350 -5.40 1.43 -14.10
CA ASN A 350 -6.85 1.40 -14.25
C ASN A 350 -7.49 0.02 -14.04
N VAL A 351 -6.74 -0.94 -13.48
CA VAL A 351 -7.24 -2.29 -13.18
C VAL A 351 -6.95 -2.62 -11.71
N LEU A 352 -7.99 -2.92 -10.97
CA LEU A 352 -7.91 -3.41 -9.60
C LEU A 352 -8.29 -4.89 -9.56
N LEU A 353 -7.59 -5.64 -8.74
CA LEU A 353 -7.96 -7.00 -8.36
C LEU A 353 -8.86 -6.92 -7.14
N ILE A 354 -9.98 -7.63 -7.18
CA ILE A 354 -10.82 -7.88 -6.00
C ILE A 354 -10.88 -9.37 -5.74
N THR A 355 -10.69 -9.75 -4.50
CA THR A 355 -10.67 -11.16 -4.09
C THR A 355 -11.56 -11.35 -2.87
N ASN A 356 -12.31 -12.45 -2.87
CA ASN A 356 -13.09 -12.93 -1.75
C ASN A 356 -13.00 -14.46 -1.77
N ASP A 357 -12.43 -15.05 -0.70
CA ASP A 357 -12.25 -16.51 -0.52
C ASP A 357 -11.86 -17.25 -1.82
N LEU A 358 -12.85 -17.74 -2.60
CA LEU A 358 -12.64 -18.49 -3.84
C LEU A 358 -12.87 -17.67 -5.11
N ASP A 359 -13.30 -16.42 -4.98
CA ASP A 359 -13.59 -15.58 -6.12
C ASP A 359 -12.51 -14.52 -6.34
N SER A 360 -12.07 -14.40 -7.59
CA SER A 360 -11.17 -13.35 -8.02
C SER A 360 -11.75 -12.68 -9.25
N LYS A 361 -11.95 -11.39 -9.15
CA LYS A 361 -12.49 -10.54 -10.20
C LYS A 361 -11.57 -9.35 -10.44
N ILE A 362 -11.73 -8.70 -11.56
CA ILE A 362 -11.06 -7.43 -11.84
C ILE A 362 -12.08 -6.31 -11.99
N ILE A 363 -11.70 -5.13 -11.54
CA ILE A 363 -12.40 -3.89 -11.81
C ILE A 363 -11.58 -3.14 -12.85
N GLU A 364 -12.16 -2.90 -14.02
CA GLU A 364 -11.59 -2.00 -15.02
C GLU A 364 -12.27 -0.63 -14.89
N ILE A 365 -11.48 0.41 -14.69
CA ILE A 365 -11.95 1.79 -14.53
C ILE A 365 -11.60 2.54 -15.80
N THR A 366 -12.63 3.08 -16.46
CA THR A 366 -12.50 3.88 -17.70
C THR A 366 -13.04 5.29 -17.49
N ASP A 367 -12.48 6.24 -18.25
CA ASP A 367 -12.87 7.65 -18.27
C ASP A 367 -14.07 7.88 -19.19
#